data_d68c46c8cda943fe8fdec3430235d558
#
_entry.id   d68c46c8cda943fe8fdec3430235d558
#
_cell.length_a   1.000
_cell.length_b   1.000
_cell.length_c   1.000
_cell.angle_alpha   90.00
_cell.angle_beta   90.00
_cell.angle_gamma   90.00
#
_symmetry.space_group_name_H-M   'P 1'
#
loop_
_entity.id
_entity.type
_entity.pdbx_description
1 polymer ?
#
loop_
_entity_poly.entity_id
_entity_poly.type
_entity_poly.pdbx_seq_one_letter_code
_entity_poly.pdbx_strand_id
1 'polypeptide(L)'
;PSMKLDKRYYCFGCGEKGDVIDFVGKYFGMTSKDAAMKIADDFGLEYKYEKYKPPQKPIKPKKTLEQEFREAQDYCFKGLSDYLHLLKEWKIKYAPKSMDEEWHPLFCEALNNIDQTEYRLDTLLNGDVRDRAFLVQNQGRKVKSIHERIREFNNRREKCITGGSERKQRAHERERG
;
A
#
# COMPACT_ATOMS: atom_id res chain seq x y z
N PRO A 1 -3.03 7.28 -44.23
CA PRO A 1 -2.63 6.87 -42.89
C PRO A 1 -1.44 7.68 -42.40
N SER A 2 -1.51 8.20 -41.18
CA SER A 2 -0.39 8.89 -40.53
C SER A 2 0.38 7.88 -39.68
N MET A 3 1.68 7.72 -39.93
CA MET A 3 2.55 6.89 -39.08
C MET A 3 3.27 7.76 -38.08
N LYS A 4 3.18 7.43 -36.80
CA LYS A 4 3.99 8.04 -35.74
C LYS A 4 5.29 7.27 -35.56
N LEU A 5 6.30 7.94 -35.03
CA LEU A 5 7.61 7.37 -34.71
C LEU A 5 7.58 6.19 -33.73
N ASP A 6 6.47 5.97 -33.05
CA ASP A 6 6.25 4.87 -32.10
C ASP A 6 5.78 3.55 -32.75
N LYS A 7 5.96 3.40 -34.07
CA LYS A 7 5.67 2.18 -34.84
C LYS A 7 4.17 1.83 -34.95
N ARG A 8 3.26 2.78 -34.70
CA ARG A 8 1.82 2.61 -34.84
C ARG A 8 1.26 3.47 -35.97
N TYR A 9 0.20 2.98 -36.64
CA TYR A 9 -0.54 3.75 -37.61
C TYR A 9 -1.95 4.07 -37.11
N TYR A 10 -2.51 5.14 -37.65
CA TYR A 10 -3.90 5.52 -37.50
C TYR A 10 -4.45 5.99 -38.85
N CYS A 11 -5.58 5.45 -39.28
CA CYS A 11 -6.26 5.85 -40.51
C CYS A 11 -7.40 6.81 -40.17
N PHE A 12 -7.27 8.07 -40.57
CA PHE A 12 -8.31 9.07 -40.32
C PHE A 12 -9.59 8.86 -41.13
N GLY A 13 -9.57 8.06 -42.20
CA GLY A 13 -10.72 7.79 -43.06
C GLY A 13 -11.65 6.70 -42.50
N CYS A 14 -11.09 5.60 -41.97
CA CYS A 14 -11.86 4.47 -41.45
C CYS A 14 -11.72 4.26 -39.91
N GLY A 15 -10.89 5.08 -39.22
CA GLY A 15 -10.66 4.93 -37.80
C GLY A 15 -9.74 3.76 -37.39
N GLU A 16 -9.23 2.99 -38.36
CA GLU A 16 -8.38 1.84 -38.08
C GLU A 16 -7.03 2.24 -37.49
N LYS A 17 -6.59 1.47 -36.51
CA LYS A 17 -5.33 1.70 -35.83
C LYS A 17 -4.66 0.36 -35.50
N GLY A 18 -3.34 0.36 -35.39
CA GLY A 18 -2.58 -0.83 -35.05
C GLY A 18 -1.07 -0.63 -35.26
N ASP A 19 -0.34 -1.73 -35.17
CA ASP A 19 1.07 -1.79 -35.51
C ASP A 19 1.28 -2.30 -36.96
N VAL A 20 2.53 -2.54 -37.32
CA VAL A 20 2.89 -3.04 -38.69
C VAL A 20 2.29 -4.40 -38.94
N ILE A 21 2.27 -5.28 -37.95
CA ILE A 21 1.73 -6.65 -38.06
C ILE A 21 0.21 -6.57 -38.26
N ASP A 22 -0.49 -5.74 -37.52
CA ASP A 22 -1.93 -5.51 -37.68
C ASP A 22 -2.26 -4.96 -39.06
N PHE A 23 -1.43 -4.03 -39.58
CA PHE A 23 -1.60 -3.48 -40.94
C PHE A 23 -1.49 -4.55 -42.00
N VAL A 24 -0.41 -5.36 -41.96
CA VAL A 24 -0.17 -6.43 -42.94
C VAL A 24 -1.24 -7.50 -42.83
N GLY A 25 -1.62 -7.90 -41.61
CA GLY A 25 -2.69 -8.86 -41.36
C GLY A 25 -4.01 -8.46 -42.01
N LYS A 26 -4.41 -7.19 -41.82
CA LYS A 26 -5.64 -6.63 -42.39
C LYS A 26 -5.56 -6.45 -43.90
N TYR A 27 -4.44 -5.98 -44.40
CA TYR A 27 -4.24 -5.74 -45.82
C TYR A 27 -4.29 -7.04 -46.65
N PHE A 28 -3.72 -8.12 -46.14
CA PHE A 28 -3.67 -9.44 -46.83
C PHE A 28 -4.76 -10.40 -46.34
N GLY A 29 -5.60 -10.01 -45.37
CA GLY A 29 -6.66 -10.87 -44.81
C GLY A 29 -6.13 -12.09 -44.05
N MET A 30 -4.98 -11.97 -43.39
CA MET A 30 -4.31 -13.08 -42.70
C MET A 30 -4.25 -12.84 -41.19
N THR A 31 -3.93 -13.89 -40.43
CA THR A 31 -3.79 -13.77 -38.96
C THR A 31 -2.55 -12.95 -38.60
N SER A 32 -2.51 -12.35 -37.41
CA SER A 32 -1.33 -11.59 -36.94
C SER A 32 -0.07 -12.44 -36.93
N LYS A 33 -0.20 -13.76 -36.69
CA LYS A 33 0.90 -14.71 -36.74
C LYS A 33 1.44 -14.83 -38.16
N ASP A 34 0.57 -15.08 -39.14
CA ASP A 34 0.97 -15.25 -40.53
C ASP A 34 1.52 -13.94 -41.12
N ALA A 35 0.97 -12.80 -40.68
CA ALA A 35 1.48 -11.49 -41.04
C ALA A 35 2.90 -11.25 -40.51
N ALA A 36 3.16 -11.63 -39.25
CA ALA A 36 4.50 -11.53 -38.66
C ALA A 36 5.51 -12.44 -39.40
N MET A 37 5.11 -13.67 -39.74
CA MET A 37 5.94 -14.60 -40.51
C MET A 37 6.23 -14.05 -41.91
N LYS A 38 5.20 -13.52 -42.58
CA LYS A 38 5.38 -12.90 -43.91
C LYS A 38 6.33 -11.71 -43.86
N ILE A 39 6.22 -10.84 -42.86
CA ILE A 39 7.15 -9.73 -42.68
C ILE A 39 8.57 -10.24 -42.46
N ALA A 40 8.75 -11.25 -41.63
CA ALA A 40 10.06 -11.83 -41.38
C ALA A 40 10.68 -12.42 -42.63
N ASP A 41 9.90 -13.14 -43.43
CA ASP A 41 10.34 -13.71 -44.71
C ASP A 41 10.69 -12.59 -45.71
N ASP A 42 9.83 -11.57 -45.88
CA ASP A 42 10.04 -10.47 -46.82
C ASP A 42 11.30 -9.63 -46.47
N PHE A 43 11.68 -9.55 -45.21
CA PHE A 43 12.87 -8.84 -44.71
C PHE A 43 14.07 -9.76 -44.44
N GLY A 44 13.97 -11.07 -44.72
CA GLY A 44 15.06 -12.03 -44.51
C GLY A 44 15.45 -12.20 -43.04
N LEU A 45 14.52 -12.04 -42.12
CA LEU A 45 14.75 -12.20 -40.68
C LEU A 45 14.66 -13.67 -40.29
N GLU A 46 15.69 -14.20 -39.67
CA GLU A 46 15.62 -15.54 -39.08
C GLU A 46 14.78 -15.51 -37.83
N TYR A 47 13.72 -16.33 -37.78
CA TYR A 47 12.89 -16.49 -36.60
C TYR A 47 12.82 -17.94 -36.14
N LYS A 48 12.90 -18.14 -34.81
CA LYS A 48 12.69 -19.45 -34.20
C LYS A 48 11.25 -19.53 -33.72
N TYR A 49 10.50 -20.49 -34.20
CA TYR A 49 9.16 -20.75 -33.72
C TYR A 49 9.21 -21.48 -32.40
N GLU A 50 9.38 -20.74 -31.33
CA GLU A 50 9.14 -21.27 -29.98
C GLU A 50 7.67 -21.07 -29.61
N LYS A 51 7.00 -22.14 -29.16
CA LYS A 51 5.64 -22.01 -28.65
C LYS A 51 5.67 -20.99 -27.52
N TYR A 52 5.05 -19.82 -27.72
CA TYR A 52 4.91 -18.80 -26.69
C TYR A 52 4.28 -19.44 -25.44
N LYS A 53 5.03 -19.53 -24.38
CA LYS A 53 4.52 -19.82 -23.04
C LYS A 53 4.28 -18.47 -22.38
N PRO A 54 3.00 -18.07 -22.16
CA PRO A 54 2.74 -16.82 -21.44
C PRO A 54 3.44 -16.88 -20.08
N PRO A 55 4.05 -15.78 -19.63
CA PRO A 55 4.71 -15.75 -18.33
C PRO A 55 3.69 -16.15 -17.26
N GLN A 56 4.00 -17.18 -16.48
CA GLN A 56 3.08 -17.75 -15.50
C GLN A 56 2.71 -16.77 -14.38
N LYS A 57 3.44 -15.66 -14.25
CA LYS A 57 3.14 -14.56 -13.32
C LYS A 57 3.55 -13.23 -13.95
N PRO A 58 2.75 -12.17 -13.81
CA PRO A 58 3.16 -10.83 -14.22
C PRO A 58 4.45 -10.47 -13.48
N ILE A 59 5.48 -10.12 -14.26
CA ILE A 59 6.75 -9.63 -13.69
C ILE A 59 6.44 -8.27 -13.06
N LYS A 60 6.30 -8.25 -11.73
CA LYS A 60 6.19 -6.99 -11.01
C LYS A 60 7.49 -6.20 -11.22
N PRO A 61 7.44 -4.94 -11.63
CA PRO A 61 8.64 -4.13 -11.76
C PRO A 61 9.37 -4.10 -10.40
N LYS A 62 10.68 -4.31 -10.42
CA LYS A 62 11.48 -4.18 -9.20
C LYS A 62 11.39 -2.73 -8.72
N LYS A 63 11.04 -2.56 -7.46
CA LYS A 63 11.01 -1.24 -6.82
C LYS A 63 12.43 -0.65 -6.80
N THR A 64 12.53 0.65 -6.97
CA THR A 64 13.80 1.35 -6.77
C THR A 64 14.09 1.48 -5.27
N LEU A 65 15.37 1.62 -4.89
CA LEU A 65 15.77 1.85 -3.51
C LEU A 65 15.07 3.07 -2.89
N GLU A 66 14.86 4.12 -3.69
CA GLU A 66 14.13 5.31 -3.25
C GLU A 66 12.65 5.01 -2.94
N GLN A 67 12.02 4.19 -3.76
CA GLN A 67 10.62 3.77 -3.52
C GLN A 67 10.51 2.91 -2.26
N GLU A 68 11.43 1.97 -2.07
CA GLU A 68 11.46 1.13 -0.88
C GLU A 68 11.69 1.96 0.39
N PHE A 69 12.63 2.91 0.33
CA PHE A 69 12.89 3.82 1.45
C PHE A 69 11.68 4.70 1.77
N ARG A 70 11.04 5.28 0.75
CA ARG A 70 9.83 6.11 0.94
C ARG A 70 8.69 5.30 1.56
N GLU A 71 8.43 4.11 1.06
CA GLU A 71 7.40 3.22 1.63
C GLU A 71 7.71 2.85 3.09
N ALA A 72 8.98 2.57 3.42
CA ALA A 72 9.39 2.28 4.79
C ALA A 72 9.26 3.50 5.70
N GLN A 73 9.59 4.70 5.21
CA GLN A 73 9.40 5.96 5.94
C GLN A 73 7.92 6.22 6.20
N ASP A 74 7.07 6.09 5.20
CA ASP A 74 5.61 6.28 5.31
C ASP A 74 5.00 5.28 6.31
N TYR A 75 5.45 4.03 6.26
CA TYR A 75 5.03 3.00 7.21
C TYR A 75 5.41 3.36 8.65
N CYS A 76 6.64 3.81 8.88
CA CYS A 76 7.11 4.25 10.19
C CYS A 76 6.35 5.49 10.68
N PHE A 77 6.16 6.47 9.80
CA PHE A 77 5.44 7.70 10.13
C PHE A 77 4.00 7.42 10.54
N LYS A 78 3.28 6.61 9.76
CA LYS A 78 1.90 6.23 10.07
C LYS A 78 1.80 5.51 11.41
N GLY A 79 2.66 4.51 11.66
CA GLY A 79 2.65 3.76 12.92
C GLY A 79 2.93 4.62 14.14
N LEU A 80 3.91 5.53 14.05
CA LEU A 80 4.22 6.46 15.14
C LEU A 80 3.14 7.52 15.34
N SER A 81 2.51 8.00 14.27
CA SER A 81 1.39 8.94 14.34
C SER A 81 0.18 8.33 15.03
N ASP A 82 -0.22 7.12 14.61
CA ASP A 82 -1.33 6.39 15.23
C ASP A 82 -1.04 6.11 16.72
N TYR A 83 0.20 5.77 17.05
CA TYR A 83 0.62 5.57 18.43
C TYR A 83 0.57 6.86 19.26
N LEU A 84 1.03 7.97 18.71
CA LEU A 84 0.97 9.28 19.38
C LEU A 84 -0.48 9.69 19.69
N HIS A 85 -1.41 9.48 18.75
CA HIS A 85 -2.83 9.74 19.00
C HIS A 85 -3.37 8.90 20.16
N LEU A 86 -3.01 7.61 20.18
CA LEU A 86 -3.41 6.69 21.23
C LEU A 86 -2.83 7.09 22.60
N LEU A 87 -1.55 7.47 22.64
CA LEU A 87 -0.91 7.96 23.87
C LEU A 87 -1.58 9.25 24.39
N LYS A 88 -1.93 10.18 23.51
CA LYS A 88 -2.66 11.40 23.89
C LYS A 88 -4.07 11.09 24.42
N GLU A 89 -4.77 10.14 23.79
CA GLU A 89 -6.06 9.63 24.31
C GLU A 89 -5.88 9.02 25.72
N TRP A 90 -4.88 8.18 25.91
CA TRP A 90 -4.62 7.54 27.21
C TRP A 90 -4.24 8.52 28.29
N LYS A 91 -3.44 9.54 27.98
CA LYS A 91 -3.07 10.61 28.90
C LYS A 91 -4.29 11.33 29.47
N ILE A 92 -5.33 11.53 28.66
CA ILE A 92 -6.56 12.21 29.10
C ILE A 92 -7.49 11.22 29.82
N LYS A 93 -7.70 10.03 29.24
CA LYS A 93 -8.70 9.08 29.70
C LYS A 93 -8.35 8.41 31.03
N TYR A 94 -7.07 8.13 31.24
CA TYR A 94 -6.55 7.40 32.41
C TYR A 94 -5.79 8.30 33.38
N ALA A 95 -5.92 9.61 33.25
CA ALA A 95 -5.37 10.54 34.24
C ALA A 95 -5.96 10.28 35.63
N PRO A 96 -5.12 10.25 36.69
CA PRO A 96 -5.61 10.10 38.06
C PRO A 96 -6.49 11.29 38.43
N LYS A 97 -7.61 11.02 39.09
CA LYS A 97 -8.57 12.06 39.52
C LYS A 97 -8.23 12.67 40.88
N SER A 98 -7.43 11.96 41.67
CA SER A 98 -6.93 12.43 42.94
C SER A 98 -5.46 12.08 43.14
N MET A 99 -4.76 12.75 44.08
CA MET A 99 -3.35 12.49 44.34
C MET A 99 -3.08 11.12 44.99
N ASP A 100 -4.06 10.53 45.62
CA ASP A 100 -3.93 9.22 46.31
C ASP A 100 -4.30 8.05 45.40
N GLU A 101 -4.71 8.31 44.14
CA GLU A 101 -5.08 7.27 43.18
C GLU A 101 -3.84 6.65 42.54
N GLU A 102 -3.79 5.33 42.50
CA GLU A 102 -2.72 4.61 41.77
C GLU A 102 -2.76 4.94 40.26
N TRP A 103 -1.60 5.26 39.73
CA TRP A 103 -1.48 5.62 38.33
C TRP A 103 -1.74 4.42 37.41
N HIS A 104 -2.68 4.61 36.52
CA HIS A 104 -2.99 3.57 35.54
C HIS A 104 -1.77 3.30 34.61
N PRO A 105 -1.40 2.03 34.32
CA PRO A 105 -0.23 1.69 33.50
C PRO A 105 -0.20 2.39 32.12
N LEU A 106 -1.36 2.56 31.48
CA LEU A 106 -1.46 3.27 30.20
C LEU A 106 -1.21 4.77 30.32
N PHE A 107 -1.55 5.37 31.46
CA PHE A 107 -1.20 6.76 31.73
C PHE A 107 0.31 6.94 31.90
N CYS A 108 0.96 6.05 32.65
CA CYS A 108 2.43 6.04 32.79
C CYS A 108 3.13 5.83 31.45
N GLU A 109 2.62 4.92 30.63
CA GLU A 109 3.14 4.69 29.28
C GLU A 109 3.00 5.94 28.41
N ALA A 110 1.86 6.63 28.49
CA ALA A 110 1.64 7.87 27.75
C ALA A 110 2.65 8.95 28.14
N LEU A 111 2.86 9.18 29.43
CA LEU A 111 3.82 10.17 29.90
C LEU A 111 5.26 9.87 29.45
N ASN A 112 5.65 8.59 29.46
CA ASN A 112 7.01 8.19 29.14
C ASN A 112 7.31 8.22 27.63
N ASN A 113 6.29 8.09 26.77
CA ASN A 113 6.53 7.89 25.34
C ASN A 113 6.06 9.03 24.43
N ILE A 114 5.25 9.99 24.91
CA ILE A 114 4.75 11.09 24.07
C ILE A 114 5.91 11.90 23.48
N ASP A 115 6.79 12.45 24.32
CA ASP A 115 7.86 13.35 23.90
C ASP A 115 8.82 12.64 22.93
N GLN A 116 9.16 11.38 23.23
CA GLN A 116 10.03 10.58 22.37
C GLN A 116 9.37 10.26 21.02
N THR A 117 8.06 10.05 20.99
CA THR A 117 7.32 9.77 19.75
C THR A 117 7.17 11.04 18.92
N GLU A 118 6.92 12.18 19.54
CA GLU A 118 6.89 13.48 18.88
C GLU A 118 8.25 13.82 18.25
N TYR A 119 9.34 13.65 18.99
CA TYR A 119 10.70 13.84 18.46
C TYR A 119 10.99 12.96 17.23
N ARG A 120 10.58 11.68 17.27
CA ARG A 120 10.77 10.76 16.13
C ARG A 120 9.94 11.17 14.92
N LEU A 121 8.71 11.62 15.13
CA LEU A 121 7.86 12.13 14.05
C LEU A 121 8.45 13.40 13.43
N ASP A 122 8.94 14.32 14.25
CA ASP A 122 9.61 15.52 13.77
C ASP A 122 10.88 15.18 12.96
N THR A 123 11.67 14.23 13.43
CA THR A 123 12.85 13.74 12.68
C THR A 123 12.45 13.13 11.33
N LEU A 124 11.34 12.40 11.24
CA LEU A 124 10.86 11.85 9.96
C LEU A 124 10.36 12.92 8.99
N LEU A 125 9.83 14.03 9.49
CA LEU A 125 9.32 15.14 8.68
C LEU A 125 10.41 16.13 8.27
N ASN A 126 11.21 16.57 9.23
CA ASN A 126 12.12 17.71 9.10
C ASN A 126 13.61 17.32 9.17
N GLY A 127 13.91 16.08 9.56
CA GLY A 127 15.30 15.60 9.71
C GLY A 127 16.03 15.43 8.39
N ASP A 128 17.35 15.36 8.45
CA ASP A 128 18.20 15.05 7.30
C ASP A 128 17.95 13.62 6.80
N VAL A 129 18.32 13.35 5.55
CA VAL A 129 18.16 12.02 4.92
C VAL A 129 18.82 10.92 5.72
N ARG A 130 19.99 11.22 6.31
CA ARG A 130 20.74 10.28 7.17
C ARG A 130 19.98 9.95 8.45
N ASP A 131 19.43 10.97 9.12
CA ASP A 131 18.69 10.80 10.36
C ASP A 131 17.39 10.02 10.12
N ARG A 132 16.67 10.33 9.03
CA ARG A 132 15.49 9.58 8.61
C ARG A 132 15.81 8.13 8.31
N ALA A 133 16.89 7.87 7.56
CA ALA A 133 17.30 6.50 7.22
C ALA A 133 17.70 5.70 8.48
N PHE A 134 18.45 6.30 9.38
CA PHE A 134 18.84 5.71 10.66
C PHE A 134 17.60 5.37 11.51
N LEU A 135 16.64 6.30 11.57
CA LEU A 135 15.41 6.10 12.33
C LEU A 135 14.55 4.96 11.74
N VAL A 136 14.35 4.94 10.42
CA VAL A 136 13.60 3.88 9.73
C VAL A 136 14.25 2.51 9.95
N GLN A 137 15.58 2.42 9.83
CA GLN A 137 16.30 1.17 10.02
C GLN A 137 16.20 0.63 11.46
N ASN A 138 16.36 1.51 12.46
CA ASN A 138 16.38 1.11 13.86
C ASN A 138 15.00 0.94 14.48
N GLN A 139 14.01 1.69 13.99
CA GLN A 139 12.65 1.67 14.56
C GLN A 139 11.69 0.71 13.86
N GLY A 140 12.04 0.17 12.71
CA GLY A 140 11.14 -0.70 11.94
C GLY A 140 10.55 -1.87 12.73
N ARG A 141 11.33 -2.50 13.62
CA ARG A 141 10.84 -3.59 14.51
C ARG A 141 9.89 -3.06 15.58
N LYS A 142 10.22 -1.92 16.21
CA LYS A 142 9.36 -1.30 17.23
C LYS A 142 8.04 -0.81 16.63
N VAL A 143 8.10 -0.20 15.46
CA VAL A 143 6.89 0.24 14.74
C VAL A 143 5.99 -0.94 14.40
N LYS A 144 6.55 -2.08 13.99
CA LYS A 144 5.77 -3.29 13.75
C LYS A 144 5.04 -3.77 15.01
N SER A 145 5.72 -3.84 16.15
CA SER A 145 5.09 -4.21 17.43
C SER A 145 4.03 -3.20 17.89
N ILE A 146 4.26 -1.90 17.64
CA ILE A 146 3.28 -0.85 17.90
C ILE A 146 2.02 -1.06 17.03
N HIS A 147 2.17 -1.32 15.74
CA HIS A 147 1.04 -1.61 14.85
C HIS A 147 0.23 -2.83 15.29
N GLU A 148 0.89 -3.91 15.69
CA GLU A 148 0.25 -5.12 16.22
C GLU A 148 -0.54 -4.78 17.49
N ARG A 149 0.05 -4.04 18.42
CA ARG A 149 -0.59 -3.61 19.67
C ARG A 149 -1.79 -2.69 19.43
N ILE A 150 -1.69 -1.71 18.53
CA ILE A 150 -2.81 -0.85 18.17
C ILE A 150 -3.96 -1.67 17.57
N ARG A 151 -3.64 -2.62 16.71
CA ARG A 151 -4.66 -3.53 16.12
C ARG A 151 -5.36 -4.35 17.19
N GLU A 152 -4.63 -4.94 18.13
CA GLU A 152 -5.23 -5.68 19.24
C GLU A 152 -6.11 -4.81 20.13
N PHE A 153 -5.67 -3.59 20.41
CA PHE A 153 -6.45 -2.63 21.20
C PHE A 153 -7.75 -2.26 20.48
N ASN A 154 -7.71 -1.94 19.21
CA ASN A 154 -8.89 -1.62 18.41
C ASN A 154 -9.85 -2.80 18.31
N ASN A 155 -9.36 -4.01 18.06
CA ASN A 155 -10.17 -5.23 18.01
C ASN A 155 -10.88 -5.50 19.35
N ARG A 156 -10.25 -5.20 20.49
CA ARG A 156 -10.89 -5.30 21.82
C ARG A 156 -11.99 -4.25 22.00
N ARG A 157 -11.77 -3.02 21.54
CA ARG A 157 -12.81 -1.96 21.56
C ARG A 157 -14.02 -2.34 20.74
N GLU A 158 -13.83 -2.83 19.52
CA GLU A 158 -14.93 -3.26 18.64
C GLU A 158 -15.74 -4.40 19.25
N LYS A 159 -15.08 -5.42 19.82
CA LYS A 159 -15.76 -6.53 20.51
C LYS A 159 -16.57 -6.05 21.72
N CYS A 160 -16.09 -5.06 22.47
CA CYS A 160 -16.85 -4.48 23.59
C CYS A 160 -18.09 -3.71 23.10
N ILE A 161 -17.99 -2.99 21.99
CA ILE A 161 -19.11 -2.22 21.41
C ILE A 161 -20.18 -3.18 20.85
N THR A 162 -19.79 -4.19 20.06
CA THR A 162 -20.72 -5.16 19.47
C THR A 162 -21.41 -6.03 20.52
N GLY A 163 -20.67 -6.54 21.50
CA GLY A 163 -21.23 -7.30 22.62
C GLY A 163 -22.19 -6.48 23.53
N GLY A 164 -21.96 -5.17 23.65
CA GLY A 164 -22.86 -4.27 24.34
C GLY A 164 -24.18 -4.02 23.60
N SER A 165 -24.13 -3.94 22.26
CA SER A 165 -25.29 -3.79 21.40
C SER A 165 -26.20 -5.03 21.43
N GLU A 166 -25.61 -6.21 21.33
CA GLU A 166 -26.36 -7.48 21.39
C GLU A 166 -27.05 -7.70 22.77
N ARG A 167 -26.38 -7.32 23.86
CA ARG A 167 -26.99 -7.37 25.20
C ARG A 167 -28.19 -6.44 25.34
N LYS A 168 -28.11 -5.23 24.79
CA LYS A 168 -29.24 -4.28 24.78
C LYS A 168 -30.42 -4.77 23.95
N GLN A 169 -30.16 -5.36 22.79
CA GLN A 169 -31.21 -5.95 21.96
C GLN A 169 -31.93 -7.11 22.66
N ARG A 170 -31.18 -8.05 23.25
CA ARG A 170 -31.76 -9.19 24.01
C ARG A 170 -32.51 -8.73 25.27
N ALA A 171 -32.13 -7.64 25.92
CA ALA A 171 -32.87 -7.08 27.04
C ALA A 171 -34.22 -6.50 26.57
N HIS A 172 -34.22 -5.76 25.47
CA HIS A 172 -35.42 -5.15 24.89
C HIS A 172 -36.43 -6.18 24.32
N GLU A 173 -35.93 -7.32 23.80
CA GLU A 173 -36.77 -8.44 23.38
C GLU A 173 -37.45 -9.15 24.57
N ARG A 174 -36.78 -9.24 25.72
CA ARG A 174 -37.34 -9.83 26.95
C ARG A 174 -38.40 -8.96 27.62
N GLU A 175 -38.39 -7.63 27.44
CA GLU A 175 -39.40 -6.72 27.97
C GLU A 175 -40.65 -6.65 27.09
N ARG A 176 -40.66 -7.20 25.90
CA ARG A 176 -41.81 -7.21 24.95
C ARG A 176 -42.54 -8.55 24.85
N GLY A 177 -42.07 -9.59 25.50
CA GLY A 177 -42.72 -10.92 25.56
C GLY A 177 -43.25 -11.20 26.95
#